data_bf178a21270ee160eeb2415f5d96e837
#
_entry.id   bf178a21270ee160eeb2415f5d96e837
#
_cell.length_a   1.000
_cell.length_b   1.000
_cell.length_c   1.000
_cell.angle_alpha   90.00
_cell.angle_beta   90.00
_cell.angle_gamma   90.00
#
_symmetry.space_group_name_H-M   'P 1'
#
loop_
_entity.id
_entity.type
_entity.pdbx_description
1 polymer ?
#
loop_
_entity_poly.entity_id
_entity_poly.type
_entity_poly.pdbx_seq_one_letter_code
_entity_poly.pdbx_strand_id
1 'polypeptide(L)'
;MKKWFLYVIRCKHGKLYTGITTDVERRLAEHTGNDKKGAKCLRGKAPLTLVMKKKIGSRSMALKIEAKVKKLPKIKKEMFVDGKIKVKEIGK
;
A
#
# COMPACT_ATOMS: atom_id res chain seq x y z
N MET A 1 -20.81 6.74 3.11
CA MET A 1 -20.04 5.58 2.68
C MET A 1 -18.54 5.83 2.87
N LYS A 2 -17.84 4.81 3.34
CA LYS A 2 -16.38 4.93 3.56
C LYS A 2 -15.65 4.88 2.22
N LYS A 3 -14.62 5.70 2.08
CA LYS A 3 -13.76 5.68 0.90
C LYS A 3 -12.57 4.76 1.15
N TRP A 4 -12.17 4.02 0.14
CA TRP A 4 -11.03 3.12 0.20
C TRP A 4 -9.78 3.82 -0.33
N PHE A 5 -8.65 3.51 0.31
CA PHE A 5 -7.35 4.06 -0.04
C PHE A 5 -6.40 2.95 -0.42
N LEU A 6 -5.54 3.24 -1.38
CA LEU A 6 -4.37 2.42 -1.67
C LEU A 6 -3.20 3.02 -0.89
N TYR A 7 -2.41 2.19 -0.25
CA TYR A 7 -1.23 2.68 0.47
C TYR A 7 -0.06 1.76 0.17
N VAL A 8 1.15 2.33 0.26
CA VAL A 8 2.40 1.57 0.09
C VAL A 8 3.30 1.88 1.27
N ILE A 9 3.83 0.82 1.88
CA ILE A 9 4.75 0.91 3.01
C ILE A 9 6.12 0.41 2.55
N ARG A 10 7.17 1.17 2.86
CA ARG A 10 8.55 0.71 2.67
C ARG A 10 9.01 0.03 3.94
N CYS A 11 9.47 -1.20 3.79
CA CYS A 11 9.90 -2.04 4.91
C CYS A 11 11.43 -2.14 4.94
N LYS A 12 11.92 -2.91 5.91
CA LYS A 12 13.34 -3.24 6.01
C LYS A 12 13.90 -3.73 4.67
N HIS A 13 15.12 -3.32 4.36
CA HIS A 13 15.81 -3.64 3.10
C HIS A 13 15.15 -3.03 1.86
N GLY A 14 14.31 -2.00 2.05
CA GLY A 14 13.70 -1.30 0.94
C GLY A 14 12.54 -1.99 0.26
N LYS A 15 12.05 -3.10 0.81
CA LYS A 15 10.91 -3.81 0.24
C LYS A 15 9.65 -2.97 0.36
N LEU A 16 8.79 -3.07 -0.65
CA LEU A 16 7.52 -2.35 -0.68
C LEU A 16 6.36 -3.30 -0.44
N TYR A 17 5.46 -2.89 0.45
CA TYR A 17 4.21 -3.61 0.73
C TYR A 17 3.04 -2.72 0.31
N THR A 18 2.11 -3.28 -0.48
CA THR A 18 0.94 -2.57 -0.99
C THR A 18 -0.33 -3.14 -0.35
N GLY A 19 -1.21 -2.26 0.09
CA GLY A 19 -2.48 -2.68 0.68
C GLY A 19 -3.59 -1.68 0.42
N ILE A 20 -4.79 -2.04 0.86
CA ILE A 20 -5.96 -1.15 0.80
C ILE A 20 -6.62 -1.10 2.16
N THR A 21 -7.22 0.04 2.48
CA THR A 21 -7.93 0.22 3.74
C THR A 21 -8.86 1.43 3.64
N THR A 22 -9.82 1.51 4.55
CA THR A 22 -10.65 2.70 4.70
C THR A 22 -10.03 3.70 5.67
N ASP A 23 -8.98 3.30 6.42
CA ASP A 23 -8.34 4.15 7.41
C ASP A 23 -6.84 3.84 7.44
N VAL A 24 -6.07 4.64 6.70
CA VAL A 24 -4.63 4.41 6.53
C VAL A 24 -3.88 4.54 7.86
N GLU A 25 -4.21 5.56 8.66
CA GLU A 25 -3.54 5.79 9.94
C GLU A 25 -3.72 4.61 10.88
N ARG A 26 -4.96 4.11 10.99
CA ARG A 26 -5.25 2.95 11.83
C ARG A 26 -4.52 1.71 11.32
N ARG A 27 -4.56 1.47 10.02
CA ARG A 27 -3.93 0.28 9.44
C ARG A 27 -2.40 0.33 9.62
N LEU A 28 -1.81 1.51 9.46
CA LEU A 28 -0.37 1.68 9.68
C LEU A 28 -0.01 1.38 11.15
N ALA A 29 -0.83 1.86 12.09
CA ALA A 29 -0.60 1.58 13.51
C ALA A 29 -0.68 0.07 13.79
N GLU A 30 -1.62 -0.64 13.15
CA GLU A 30 -1.73 -2.10 13.28
C GLU A 30 -0.49 -2.81 12.76
N HIS A 31 0.08 -2.31 11.64
CA HIS A 31 1.29 -2.91 11.06
C HIS A 31 2.53 -2.62 11.89
N THR A 32 2.63 -1.43 12.49
CA THR A 32 3.83 -1.03 13.24
C THR A 32 3.83 -1.53 14.68
N GLY A 33 2.64 -1.85 15.23
CA GLY A 33 2.53 -2.40 16.58
C GLY A 33 2.76 -3.90 16.60
N ASN A 34 2.84 -4.46 17.80
CA ASN A 34 2.90 -5.92 17.99
C ASN A 34 1.50 -6.52 17.96
N ASP A 35 0.62 -5.92 17.19
CA ASP A 35 -0.77 -6.31 17.08
C ASP A 35 -0.91 -7.47 16.10
N LYS A 36 -1.70 -8.46 16.48
CA LYS A 36 -2.01 -9.61 15.64
C LYS A 36 -2.78 -9.20 14.36
N LYS A 37 -3.35 -8.00 14.36
CA LYS A 37 -4.09 -7.47 13.22
C LYS A 37 -3.20 -7.01 12.07
N GLY A 38 -1.92 -6.79 12.33
CA GLY A 38 -0.98 -6.42 11.28
C GLY A 38 -0.73 -7.57 10.31
N ALA A 39 -0.30 -7.25 9.08
CA ALA A 39 0.00 -8.27 8.08
C ALA A 39 1.19 -9.11 8.53
N LYS A 40 1.07 -10.42 8.41
CA LYS A 40 2.15 -11.35 8.79
C LYS A 40 3.46 -11.03 8.07
N CYS A 41 3.38 -10.69 6.79
CA CYS A 41 4.57 -10.41 5.99
C CYS A 41 5.34 -9.17 6.46
N LEU A 42 4.73 -8.34 7.31
CA LEU A 42 5.37 -7.14 7.85
C LEU A 42 5.97 -7.35 9.23
N ARG A 43 5.73 -8.50 9.86
CA ARG A 43 6.31 -8.80 11.16
C ARG A 43 7.83 -8.93 11.03
N GLY A 44 8.55 -8.26 11.93
CA GLY A 44 10.01 -8.27 11.90
C GLY A 44 10.62 -7.48 10.75
N LYS A 45 9.81 -6.73 10.00
CA LYS A 45 10.27 -5.94 8.86
C LYS A 45 10.45 -4.47 9.18
N ALA A 46 10.35 -4.09 10.46
CA ALA A 46 10.56 -2.71 10.87
C ALA A 46 11.97 -2.24 10.47
N PRO A 47 12.18 -0.96 10.20
CA PRO A 47 11.16 0.08 10.29
C PRO A 47 10.17 0.06 9.12
N LEU A 48 8.92 0.49 9.40
CA LEU A 48 7.87 0.60 8.40
C LEU A 48 7.60 2.08 8.15
N THR A 49 7.70 2.50 6.89
CA THR A 49 7.48 3.88 6.50
C THR A 49 6.37 3.96 5.45
N LEU A 50 5.34 4.76 5.74
CA LEU A 50 4.32 5.04 4.74
C LEU A 50 4.92 5.94 3.67
N VAL A 51 5.05 5.43 2.44
CA VAL A 51 5.65 6.19 1.35
C VAL A 51 4.63 6.65 0.32
N MET A 52 3.41 6.12 0.37
CA MET A 52 2.35 6.53 -0.54
C MET A 52 0.98 6.26 0.08
N LYS A 53 0.05 7.19 -0.16
CA LYS A 53 -1.34 7.07 0.22
C LYS A 53 -2.18 7.72 -0.87
N LYS A 54 -3.15 6.99 -1.43
CA LYS A 54 -3.97 7.51 -2.51
C LYS A 54 -5.44 7.11 -2.30
N LYS A 55 -6.33 8.08 -2.32
CA LYS A 55 -7.77 7.82 -2.24
C LYS A 55 -8.24 7.24 -3.57
N ILE A 56 -8.88 6.08 -3.52
CA ILE A 56 -9.39 5.40 -4.70
C ILE A 56 -10.91 5.56 -4.81
N GLY A 57 -11.62 5.28 -3.73
CA GLY A 57 -13.07 5.35 -3.68
C GLY A 57 -13.69 4.02 -3.30
N SER A 58 -14.13 3.22 -4.28
CA SER A 58 -14.79 1.95 -4.00
C SER A 58 -13.78 0.85 -3.65
N ARG A 59 -14.27 -0.13 -2.89
CA ARG A 59 -13.45 -1.29 -2.52
C ARG A 59 -13.05 -2.11 -3.76
N SER A 60 -13.99 -2.31 -4.69
CA SER A 60 -13.69 -3.11 -5.88
C SER A 60 -12.59 -2.48 -6.75
N MET A 61 -12.62 -1.16 -6.92
CA MET A 61 -11.59 -0.46 -7.65
C MET A 61 -10.26 -0.52 -6.92
N ALA A 62 -10.29 -0.36 -5.58
CA ALA A 62 -9.07 -0.44 -4.77
C ALA A 62 -8.42 -1.82 -4.88
N LEU A 63 -9.22 -2.90 -4.83
CA LEU A 63 -8.72 -4.26 -5.00
C LEU A 63 -8.09 -4.47 -6.38
N LYS A 64 -8.72 -3.93 -7.41
CA LYS A 64 -8.22 -4.04 -8.78
C LYS A 64 -6.87 -3.36 -8.93
N ILE A 65 -6.74 -2.15 -8.40
CA ILE A 65 -5.50 -1.40 -8.49
C ILE A 65 -4.42 -2.06 -7.63
N GLU A 66 -4.76 -2.52 -6.44
CA GLU A 66 -3.82 -3.23 -5.56
C GLU A 66 -3.20 -4.43 -6.28
N ALA A 67 -4.04 -5.24 -6.93
CA ALA A 67 -3.57 -6.42 -7.65
C ALA A 67 -2.59 -6.04 -8.77
N LYS A 68 -2.88 -4.96 -9.49
CA LYS A 68 -2.02 -4.51 -10.57
C LYS A 68 -0.69 -3.96 -10.05
N VAL A 69 -0.71 -3.19 -8.95
CA VAL A 69 0.50 -2.66 -8.35
C VAL A 69 1.40 -3.80 -7.86
N LYS A 70 0.81 -4.81 -7.23
CA LYS A 70 1.58 -5.96 -6.72
C LYS A 70 2.30 -6.73 -7.82
N LYS A 71 1.79 -6.67 -9.04
CA LYS A 71 2.40 -7.36 -10.20
C LYS A 71 3.49 -6.55 -10.86
N LEU A 72 3.65 -5.28 -10.51
CA LEU A 72 4.69 -4.45 -11.12
C LEU A 72 6.08 -4.89 -10.68
N PRO A 73 7.08 -4.83 -11.59
CA PRO A 73 8.47 -5.02 -11.19
C PRO A 73 8.88 -3.96 -10.16
N LYS A 74 9.91 -4.26 -9.39
CA LYS A 74 10.39 -3.36 -8.32
C LYS A 74 10.60 -1.93 -8.83
N ILE A 75 11.25 -1.78 -9.99
CA ILE A 75 11.55 -0.46 -10.56
C ILE A 75 10.26 0.32 -10.86
N LYS A 76 9.24 -0.36 -11.36
CA LYS A 76 7.95 0.28 -11.65
C LYS A 76 7.20 0.64 -10.38
N LYS A 77 7.30 -0.18 -9.34
CA LYS A 77 6.71 0.14 -8.04
C LYS A 77 7.34 1.40 -7.46
N GLU A 78 8.66 1.54 -7.57
CA GLU A 78 9.34 2.75 -7.10
C GLU A 78 8.90 3.97 -7.89
N MET A 79 8.73 3.84 -9.20
CA MET A 79 8.22 4.93 -10.02
C MET A 79 6.79 5.33 -9.62
N PHE A 80 5.97 4.34 -9.27
CA PHE A 80 4.61 4.60 -8.80
C PHE A 80 4.62 5.37 -7.47
N VAL A 81 5.48 4.97 -6.55
CA VAL A 81 5.65 5.63 -5.25
C VAL A 81 6.15 7.07 -5.45
N ASP A 82 7.04 7.29 -6.40
CA ASP A 82 7.60 8.62 -6.69
C ASP A 82 6.63 9.53 -7.47
N GLY A 83 5.45 9.01 -7.84
CA GLY A 83 4.46 9.79 -8.58
C GLY A 83 4.69 9.83 -10.07
N LYS A 84 5.65 9.09 -10.59
CA LYS A 84 5.94 9.04 -12.05
C LYS A 84 4.94 8.20 -12.81
N ILE A 85 4.30 7.24 -12.16
CA ILE A 85 3.21 6.44 -12.73
C ILE A 85 1.96 6.74 -11.91
N LYS A 86 0.88 7.14 -12.57
CA LYS A 86 -0.35 7.52 -11.88
C LYS A 86 -1.32 6.35 -11.78
N VAL A 87 -2.18 6.40 -10.77
CA VAL A 87 -3.18 5.36 -10.52
C VAL A 87 -4.03 5.09 -11.76
N LYS A 88 -4.46 6.13 -12.46
CA LYS A 88 -5.29 5.97 -13.65
C LYS A 88 -4.58 5.24 -14.78
N GLU A 89 -3.25 5.30 -14.84
CA GLU A 89 -2.47 4.57 -15.84
C GLU A 89 -2.45 3.07 -15.50
N ILE A 90 -2.41 2.75 -14.23
CA ILE A 90 -2.44 1.37 -13.75
C ILE A 90 -3.83 0.76 -13.90
N GLY A 91 -4.87 1.56 -13.69
CA GLY A 91 -6.26 1.10 -13.71
C GLY A 91 -6.85 0.83 -15.09
N LYS A 92 -6.13 1.13 -16.15
CA LYS A 92 -6.60 0.88 -17.51
C LYS A 92 -6.57 -0.59 -17.86
#